data_a942cafe9639bf0422cc759f9067691b
#
_entry.id   a942cafe9639bf0422cc759f9067691b
#
_cell.length_a   1.000
_cell.length_b   1.000
_cell.length_c   1.000
_cell.angle_alpha   90.00
_cell.angle_beta   90.00
_cell.angle_gamma   90.00
#
_symmetry.space_group_name_H-M   'P 1'
#
loop_
_entity.id
_entity.type
_entity.pdbx_description
1 polymer ?
#
loop_
_entity_poly.entity_id
_entity_poly.type
_entity_poly.pdbx_seq_one_letter_code
_entity_poly.pdbx_strand_id
1 'polypeptide(L)'
;MIRDIFIPNVSFLTVQVCILILLKHFFDIDVLNLHLLSFILFIGGCYITYVKQFLVYNKFDISGKELHIGNLLFHIFPFIYIWSNYTLNKKYILETLVYVLIYVFMYNPKKKYYISDEEYRLYGMFMVLVIIFFYIVI
;
A
#
# COMPACT_ATOMS: atom_id res chain seq x y z
N MET A 1 12.29 -16.20 -9.78
CA MET A 1 10.83 -16.01 -9.61
C MET A 1 10.51 -14.81 -8.72
N ILE A 2 10.78 -14.82 -7.43
CA ILE A 2 10.55 -13.67 -6.55
C ILE A 2 11.35 -12.44 -7.00
N ARG A 3 12.61 -12.63 -7.37
CA ARG A 3 13.48 -11.56 -7.90
C ARG A 3 12.91 -10.90 -9.15
N ASP A 4 12.36 -11.70 -10.06
CA ASP A 4 11.80 -11.21 -11.33
C ASP A 4 10.53 -10.39 -11.13
N ILE A 5 9.80 -10.63 -10.02
CA ILE A 5 8.62 -9.88 -9.63
C ILE A 5 9.00 -8.62 -8.86
N PHE A 6 9.91 -8.72 -7.89
CA PHE A 6 10.27 -7.62 -6.99
C PHE A 6 11.03 -6.49 -7.69
N ILE A 7 12.08 -6.81 -8.43
CA ILE A 7 12.95 -5.79 -9.03
C ILE A 7 12.20 -4.90 -10.03
N PRO A 8 11.44 -5.44 -11.01
CA PRO A 8 10.70 -4.59 -11.94
C PRO A 8 9.58 -3.78 -11.29
N ASN A 9 9.06 -4.22 -10.13
CA ASN A 9 7.90 -3.62 -9.47
C ASN A 9 8.26 -2.81 -8.22
N VAL A 10 9.52 -2.51 -7.97
CA VAL A 10 9.96 -1.73 -6.80
C VAL A 10 9.30 -0.34 -6.72
N SER A 11 8.82 0.22 -7.82
CA SER A 11 8.09 1.48 -7.86
C SER A 11 6.65 1.37 -7.36
N PHE A 12 6.11 0.17 -7.16
CA PHE A 12 4.80 0.00 -6.55
C PHE A 12 4.87 0.18 -5.03
N LEU A 13 3.88 0.86 -4.48
CA LEU A 13 3.81 1.09 -3.03
C LEU A 13 3.82 -0.21 -2.23
N THR A 14 3.18 -1.26 -2.74
CA THR A 14 3.17 -2.60 -2.16
C THR A 14 4.56 -3.12 -1.86
N VAL A 15 5.46 -3.06 -2.83
CA VAL A 15 6.83 -3.55 -2.68
C VAL A 15 7.60 -2.71 -1.67
N GLN A 16 7.42 -1.40 -1.72
CA GLN A 16 8.08 -0.47 -0.79
C GLN A 16 7.63 -0.72 0.66
N VAL A 17 6.35 -0.91 0.89
CA VAL A 17 5.80 -1.22 2.22
C VAL A 17 6.30 -2.58 2.71
N CYS A 18 6.35 -3.59 1.86
CA CYS A 18 6.92 -4.90 2.22
C CYS A 18 8.38 -4.79 2.66
N ILE A 19 9.18 -4.00 1.97
CA ILE A 19 10.58 -3.74 2.36
C ILE A 19 10.65 -3.08 3.73
N LEU A 20 9.83 -2.07 4.00
CA LEU A 20 9.77 -1.40 5.30
C LEU A 20 9.36 -2.34 6.43
N ILE A 21 8.43 -3.25 6.17
CA ILE A 21 8.00 -4.27 7.14
C ILE A 21 9.16 -5.22 7.46
N LEU A 22 9.92 -5.65 6.46
CA LEU A 22 11.10 -6.51 6.66
C LEU A 22 12.18 -5.79 7.47
N LEU A 23 12.43 -4.52 7.20
CA LEU A 23 13.37 -3.70 7.98
C LEU A 23 12.92 -3.58 9.43
N LYS A 24 11.63 -3.38 9.69
CA LYS A 24 11.09 -3.35 11.05
C LYS A 24 11.24 -4.70 11.75
N HIS A 25 10.89 -5.78 11.07
CA HIS A 25 10.90 -7.13 11.64
C HIS A 25 12.32 -7.59 12.00
N PHE A 26 13.28 -7.44 11.09
CA PHE A 26 14.64 -7.97 11.27
C PHE A 26 15.60 -7.03 11.97
N PHE A 27 15.44 -5.71 11.81
CA PHE A 27 16.38 -4.71 12.30
C PHE A 27 15.78 -3.72 13.28
N ASP A 28 14.49 -3.81 13.56
CA ASP A 28 13.73 -2.86 14.39
C ASP A 28 13.91 -1.41 13.97
N ILE A 29 13.93 -1.18 12.65
CA ILE A 29 14.06 0.15 12.07
C ILE A 29 12.68 0.73 11.79
N ASP A 30 12.36 1.85 12.43
CA ASP A 30 11.16 2.65 12.21
C ASP A 30 11.51 3.87 11.36
N VAL A 31 11.00 3.92 10.14
CA VAL A 31 11.19 5.07 9.24
C VAL A 31 9.89 5.83 9.03
N LEU A 32 8.77 5.10 8.88
CA LEU A 32 7.46 5.62 8.61
C LEU A 32 6.41 4.96 9.51
N ASN A 33 5.19 5.50 9.54
CA ASN A 33 4.08 4.88 10.26
C ASN A 33 3.54 3.68 9.48
N LEU A 34 3.95 2.48 9.88
CA LEU A 34 3.56 1.25 9.20
C LEU A 34 2.08 0.90 9.36
N HIS A 35 1.43 1.31 10.45
CA HIS A 35 -0.01 1.12 10.62
C HIS A 35 -0.79 1.90 9.55
N LEU A 36 -0.44 3.15 9.34
CA LEU A 36 -1.05 3.98 8.31
C LEU A 36 -0.77 3.43 6.91
N LEU A 37 0.48 3.11 6.60
CA LEU A 37 0.87 2.57 5.29
C LEU A 37 0.22 1.23 4.99
N SER A 38 0.19 0.32 5.94
CA SER A 38 -0.43 -0.99 5.74
C SER A 38 -1.95 -0.90 5.58
N PHE A 39 -2.59 0.05 6.24
CA PHE A 39 -4.01 0.32 6.07
C PHE A 39 -4.31 0.87 4.67
N ILE A 40 -3.52 1.83 4.21
CA ILE A 40 -3.64 2.37 2.84
C ILE A 40 -3.44 1.27 1.81
N LEU A 41 -2.44 0.45 2.01
CA LEU A 41 -2.12 -0.67 1.14
C LEU A 41 -3.26 -1.71 1.10
N PHE A 42 -3.84 -2.02 2.25
CA PHE A 42 -4.97 -2.93 2.36
C PHE A 42 -6.18 -2.44 1.57
N ILE A 43 -6.61 -1.20 1.80
CA ILE A 43 -7.77 -0.63 1.12
C ILE A 43 -7.52 -0.48 -0.40
N GLY A 44 -6.38 0.08 -0.77
CA GLY A 44 -6.01 0.26 -2.18
C GLY A 44 -5.82 -1.05 -2.91
N GLY A 45 -5.17 -2.01 -2.28
CA GLY A 45 -4.94 -3.34 -2.84
C GLY A 45 -6.23 -4.12 -3.05
N CYS A 46 -7.14 -4.10 -2.08
CA CYS A 46 -8.45 -4.73 -2.22
C CYS A 46 -9.28 -4.07 -3.33
N TYR A 47 -9.25 -2.75 -3.42
CA TYR A 47 -9.95 -2.05 -4.49
C TYR A 47 -9.41 -2.45 -5.87
N ILE A 48 -8.11 -2.39 -6.09
CA ILE A 48 -7.49 -2.78 -7.36
C ILE A 48 -7.79 -4.24 -7.68
N THR A 49 -7.67 -5.12 -6.70
CA THR A 49 -7.88 -6.56 -6.89
C THR A 49 -9.33 -6.90 -7.27
N TYR A 50 -10.30 -6.32 -6.58
CA TYR A 50 -11.70 -6.74 -6.73
C TYR A 50 -12.53 -5.83 -7.63
N VAL A 51 -12.19 -4.55 -7.74
CA VAL A 51 -12.90 -3.60 -8.60
C VAL A 51 -12.21 -3.45 -9.95
N LYS A 52 -10.88 -3.44 -9.97
CA LYS A 52 -10.06 -3.28 -11.17
C LYS A 52 -9.37 -4.58 -11.62
N GLN A 53 -9.88 -5.73 -11.22
CA GLN A 53 -9.25 -7.04 -11.48
C GLN A 53 -8.92 -7.27 -12.96
N PHE A 54 -9.79 -6.83 -13.86
CA PHE A 54 -9.58 -6.98 -15.31
C PHE A 54 -8.28 -6.29 -15.77
N LEU A 55 -8.00 -5.09 -15.27
CA LEU A 55 -6.79 -4.36 -15.60
C LEU A 55 -5.54 -5.01 -15.00
N VAL A 56 -5.67 -5.58 -13.81
CA VAL A 56 -4.58 -6.32 -13.15
C VAL A 56 -4.25 -7.58 -13.94
N TYR A 57 -5.25 -8.32 -14.42
CA TYR A 57 -5.02 -9.49 -15.28
C TYR A 57 -4.23 -9.11 -16.53
N ASN A 58 -4.64 -8.05 -17.22
CA ASN A 58 -3.96 -7.63 -18.44
C ASN A 58 -2.53 -7.15 -18.20
N LYS A 59 -2.26 -6.55 -17.04
CA LYS A 59 -0.94 -6.01 -16.72
C LYS A 59 0.05 -7.07 -16.26
N PHE A 60 -0.41 -8.04 -15.46
CA PHE A 60 0.48 -9.01 -14.80
C PHE A 60 0.36 -10.42 -15.37
N ASP A 61 -0.55 -10.66 -16.29
CA ASP A 61 -0.79 -11.96 -16.91
C ASP A 61 -0.91 -13.09 -15.87
N ILE A 62 -1.80 -12.90 -14.90
CA ILE A 62 -2.02 -13.84 -13.81
C ILE A 62 -3.45 -14.37 -13.79
N SER A 63 -3.63 -15.60 -13.27
CA SER A 63 -4.94 -16.23 -13.12
C SER A 63 -5.74 -15.60 -11.96
N GLY A 64 -7.06 -15.86 -11.92
CA GLY A 64 -7.93 -15.40 -10.83
C GLY A 64 -7.48 -15.90 -9.46
N LYS A 65 -7.01 -17.15 -9.40
CA LYS A 65 -6.49 -17.76 -8.18
C LYS A 65 -5.21 -17.07 -7.71
N GLU A 66 -4.28 -16.81 -8.63
CA GLU A 66 -3.05 -16.09 -8.34
C GLU A 66 -3.32 -14.66 -7.88
N LEU A 67 -4.31 -14.00 -8.47
CA LEU A 67 -4.72 -12.67 -8.06
C LEU A 67 -5.18 -12.62 -6.60
N HIS A 68 -6.06 -13.56 -6.19
CA HIS A 68 -6.54 -13.64 -4.82
C HIS A 68 -5.42 -13.99 -3.84
N ILE A 69 -4.54 -14.92 -4.20
CA ILE A 69 -3.38 -15.28 -3.38
C ILE A 69 -2.43 -14.08 -3.26
N GLY A 70 -2.16 -13.39 -4.35
CA GLY A 70 -1.32 -12.19 -4.34
C GLY A 70 -1.89 -11.09 -3.45
N ASN A 71 -3.20 -10.83 -3.53
CA ASN A 71 -3.85 -9.86 -2.65
C ASN A 71 -3.74 -10.25 -1.18
N LEU A 72 -3.95 -11.52 -0.87
CA LEU A 72 -3.84 -12.03 0.49
C LEU A 72 -2.41 -11.84 1.04
N LEU A 73 -1.40 -12.21 0.26
CA LEU A 73 0.01 -12.16 0.69
C LEU A 73 0.56 -10.73 0.76
N PHE A 74 0.21 -9.85 -0.18
CA PHE A 74 0.86 -8.55 -0.33
C PHE A 74 0.05 -7.36 0.20
N HIS A 75 -1.24 -7.53 0.44
CA HIS A 75 -2.10 -6.45 0.93
C HIS A 75 -2.76 -6.76 2.27
N ILE A 76 -3.34 -7.95 2.41
CA ILE A 76 -4.08 -8.34 3.61
C ILE A 76 -3.14 -8.80 4.72
N PHE A 77 -2.22 -9.69 4.43
CA PHE A 77 -1.28 -10.22 5.43
C PHE A 77 -0.39 -9.13 6.07
N PRO A 78 0.22 -8.22 5.31
CA PRO A 78 0.98 -7.12 5.91
C PRO A 78 0.16 -6.26 6.86
N PHE A 79 -1.09 -5.96 6.50
CA PHE A 79 -2.02 -5.22 7.37
C PHE A 79 -2.26 -5.98 8.68
N ILE A 80 -2.66 -7.24 8.60
CA ILE A 80 -2.92 -8.07 9.80
C ILE A 80 -1.66 -8.19 10.65
N TYR A 81 -0.51 -8.43 10.02
CA TYR A 81 0.76 -8.59 10.71
C TYR A 81 1.14 -7.35 11.52
N ILE A 82 1.11 -6.17 10.90
CA ILE A 82 1.47 -4.92 11.55
C ILE A 82 0.51 -4.57 12.67
N TRP A 83 -0.80 -4.67 12.42
CA TRP A 83 -1.82 -4.32 13.40
C TRP A 83 -1.92 -5.30 14.58
N SER A 84 -1.47 -6.54 14.41
CA SER A 84 -1.45 -7.56 15.47
C SER A 84 -0.18 -7.56 16.30
N ASN A 85 0.96 -7.19 15.72
CA ASN A 85 2.26 -7.37 16.37
C ASN A 85 2.86 -6.08 16.93
N TYR A 86 2.41 -4.90 16.49
CA TYR A 86 2.97 -3.63 16.90
C TYR A 86 1.90 -2.71 17.47
N THR A 87 2.27 -1.93 18.49
CA THR A 87 1.38 -0.98 19.14
C THR A 87 1.11 0.21 18.22
N LEU A 88 -0.17 0.52 18.04
CA LEU A 88 -0.62 1.68 17.27
C LEU A 88 -0.13 2.97 17.92
N ASN A 89 0.47 3.86 17.13
CA ASN A 89 1.01 5.13 17.61
C ASN A 89 0.97 6.21 16.52
N LYS A 90 1.20 7.46 16.94
CA LYS A 90 1.23 8.65 16.05
C LYS A 90 2.60 8.93 15.44
N LYS A 91 3.61 8.13 15.74
CA LYS A 91 4.96 8.37 15.24
C LYS A 91 4.99 8.39 13.72
N TYR A 92 5.71 9.35 13.19
CA TYR A 92 5.99 9.46 11.75
C TYR A 92 4.75 9.63 10.85
N ILE A 93 3.61 10.08 11.37
CA ILE A 93 2.42 10.33 10.53
C ILE A 93 2.71 11.42 9.49
N LEU A 94 3.36 12.51 9.90
CA LEU A 94 3.71 13.60 8.99
C LEU A 94 4.71 13.15 7.92
N GLU A 95 5.74 12.43 8.33
CA GLU A 95 6.74 11.87 7.44
C GLU A 95 6.11 10.87 6.46
N THR A 96 5.16 10.09 6.92
CA THR A 96 4.40 9.16 6.09
C THR A 96 3.55 9.90 5.07
N LEU A 97 2.91 11.01 5.47
CA LEU A 97 2.17 11.86 4.55
C LEU A 97 3.09 12.43 3.46
N VAL A 98 4.25 12.95 3.83
CA VAL A 98 5.24 13.46 2.88
C VAL A 98 5.70 12.35 1.93
N TYR A 99 5.95 11.16 2.46
CA TYR A 99 6.33 10.00 1.65
C TYR A 99 5.26 9.65 0.61
N VAL A 100 3.99 9.61 1.01
CA VAL A 100 2.88 9.31 0.09
C VAL A 100 2.75 10.40 -0.98
N LEU A 101 2.92 11.68 -0.62
CA LEU A 101 2.90 12.77 -1.59
C LEU A 101 4.05 12.65 -2.60
N ILE A 102 5.25 12.36 -2.15
CA ILE A 102 6.41 12.12 -3.02
C ILE A 102 6.14 10.95 -3.96
N TYR A 103 5.57 9.86 -3.43
CA TYR A 103 5.19 8.71 -4.24
C TYR A 103 4.20 9.08 -5.35
N VAL A 104 3.16 9.85 -5.02
CA VAL A 104 2.16 10.30 -6.00
C VAL A 104 2.80 11.13 -7.12
N PHE A 105 3.72 12.05 -6.77
CA PHE A 105 4.39 12.89 -7.77
C PHE A 105 5.39 12.12 -8.63
N MET A 106 6.17 11.23 -8.04
CA MET A 106 7.26 10.55 -8.77
C MET A 106 6.78 9.37 -9.60
N TYR A 107 5.84 8.59 -9.09
CA TYR A 107 5.45 7.32 -9.71
C TYR A 107 4.10 7.36 -10.42
N ASN A 108 3.38 8.46 -10.35
CA ASN A 108 2.08 8.65 -11.00
C ASN A 108 1.16 7.41 -10.84
N PRO A 109 0.60 7.16 -9.65
CA PRO A 109 -0.22 5.98 -9.39
C PRO A 109 -1.47 5.92 -10.27
N LYS A 110 -1.98 7.05 -10.71
CA LYS A 110 -3.08 7.16 -11.67
C LYS A 110 -2.79 6.37 -12.95
N LYS A 111 -1.59 6.53 -13.50
CA LYS A 111 -1.14 5.81 -14.69
C LYS A 111 -0.78 4.35 -14.37
N LYS A 112 -0.13 4.10 -13.22
CA LYS A 112 0.28 2.74 -12.81
C LYS A 112 -0.89 1.81 -12.54
N TYR A 113 -1.94 2.33 -11.89
CA TYR A 113 -3.10 1.54 -11.45
C TYR A 113 -4.34 1.77 -12.31
N TYR A 114 -4.21 2.47 -13.42
CA TYR A 114 -5.33 2.78 -14.34
C TYR A 114 -6.52 3.44 -13.62
N ILE A 115 -6.24 4.39 -12.74
CA ILE A 115 -7.24 5.10 -11.96
C ILE A 115 -7.73 6.32 -12.74
N SER A 116 -9.06 6.52 -12.83
CA SER A 116 -9.66 7.71 -13.44
C SER A 116 -9.42 8.97 -12.59
N ASP A 117 -9.64 10.15 -13.18
CA ASP A 117 -9.49 11.42 -12.44
C ASP A 117 -10.48 11.51 -11.27
N GLU A 118 -11.69 11.02 -11.45
CA GLU A 118 -12.70 10.97 -10.39
C GLU A 118 -12.29 10.03 -9.25
N GLU A 119 -11.85 8.82 -9.59
CA GLU A 119 -11.34 7.86 -8.61
C GLU A 119 -10.13 8.43 -7.86
N TYR A 120 -9.24 9.12 -8.55
CA TYR A 120 -8.08 9.76 -7.95
C TYR A 120 -8.45 10.83 -6.92
N ARG A 121 -9.48 11.65 -7.23
CA ARG A 121 -10.01 12.65 -6.28
C ARG A 121 -10.66 11.99 -5.06
N LEU A 122 -11.46 10.96 -5.26
CA LEU A 122 -12.08 10.20 -4.17
C LEU A 122 -11.03 9.56 -3.27
N TYR A 123 -10.00 8.98 -3.83
CA TYR A 123 -8.87 8.45 -3.07
C TYR A 123 -8.14 9.53 -2.28
N GLY A 124 -7.88 10.67 -2.89
CA GLY A 124 -7.27 11.81 -2.21
C GLY A 124 -8.07 12.25 -1.00
N MET A 125 -9.39 12.40 -1.16
CA MET A 125 -10.30 12.74 -0.06
C MET A 125 -10.31 11.67 1.03
N PHE A 126 -10.39 10.40 0.65
CA PHE A 126 -10.36 9.29 1.59
C PHE A 126 -9.04 9.26 2.38
N MET A 127 -7.92 9.48 1.71
CA MET A 127 -6.60 9.53 2.34
C MET A 127 -6.51 10.66 3.37
N VAL A 128 -7.03 11.85 3.04
CA VAL A 128 -7.07 12.97 3.99
C VAL A 128 -7.90 12.61 5.21
N LEU A 129 -9.06 12.00 5.02
CA LEU A 129 -9.92 11.55 6.13
C LEU A 129 -9.23 10.51 7.01
N VAL A 130 -8.54 9.55 6.41
CA VAL A 130 -7.78 8.52 7.14
C VAL A 130 -6.66 9.16 7.98
N ILE A 131 -5.92 10.10 7.42
CA ILE A 131 -4.85 10.80 8.12
C ILE A 131 -5.41 11.61 9.30
N ILE A 132 -6.50 12.33 9.09
CA ILE A 132 -7.18 13.08 10.16
C ILE A 132 -7.66 12.14 11.25
N PHE A 133 -8.28 11.02 10.88
CA PHE A 133 -8.72 10.00 11.83
C PHE A 133 -7.55 9.48 12.68
N PHE A 134 -6.46 9.10 12.04
CA PHE A 134 -5.24 8.66 12.74
C PHE A 134 -4.71 9.71 13.69
N TYR A 135 -4.74 10.97 13.29
CA TYR A 135 -4.22 12.06 14.10
C TYR A 135 -5.10 12.36 15.31
N ILE A 136 -6.42 12.28 15.16
CA ILE A 136 -7.38 12.61 16.22
C ILE A 136 -7.61 11.44 17.16
N VAL A 137 -7.81 10.22 16.63
CA VAL A 137 -8.26 9.06 17.41
C VAL A 137 -7.11 8.34 18.11
N ILE A 138 -5.93 8.40 17.54
CA ILE A 138 -4.75 7.77 18.10
C ILE A 138 -3.90 8.83 18.79
#